data_9c5ce5e4202d450bdb1bcd1db040f2a1
#
_entry.id   9c5ce5e4202d450bdb1bcd1db040f2a1
#
_cell.length_a   1.000
_cell.length_b   1.000
_cell.length_c   1.000
_cell.angle_alpha   90.00
_cell.angle_beta   90.00
_cell.angle_gamma   90.00
#
_symmetry.space_group_name_H-M   'P 1'
#
loop_
_entity.id
_entity.type
_entity.pdbx_description
1 polymer ?
#
loop_
_entity_poly.entity_id
_entity_poly.type
_entity_poly.pdbx_seq_one_letter_code
_entity_poly.pdbx_strand_id
1 'polypeptide(L)'
;MKYRPLSGPSGLFVYGTLLVAWASLAACVFCPVRIVQAQGTGSIGLTVVNGTTGQPMAGHEVVLLNHSAEEGPDQTLARVVTDSEGRYEFTGLAADGSHYVVATRYLEMPYLTRHIPLEPGAGRIEELLQVFEITTDETALVHSAVHLVVDAGPEILSVTEIIVVENRGNLTFAPPPGVGMGLVYTLPAAAFGLQPMMDGLQHTDRGLLFSSPVSPGVARIVYAYNVDRASIDHRFTRRMDYDVERVQVLVSPSTETVTATNLTNDGVQQIGEDEYLLLSNRVGVGRGMSVEVAFPSVLAWQDVMKWGMLGFVVLIVAAGLVVGIRVKPEQPDEPPALDDLSPEDKRKYDAIVQALAVLDDQFAAGGLGEDAYRTRRAGLKDRALRLRQPGSGDE
;
A
#
# COMPACT_ATOMS: atom_id res chain seq x y z
N MET A 1 12.81 69.14 34.00
CA MET A 1 13.53 70.41 33.77
C MET A 1 13.55 70.60 32.29
N LYS A 2 12.69 71.57 31.82
CA LYS A 2 13.06 72.80 31.09
C LYS A 2 13.78 72.49 29.75
N TYR A 3 13.44 72.95 28.58
CA TYR A 3 12.60 74.04 28.10
C TYR A 3 12.35 73.87 26.61
N ARG A 4 11.23 74.26 26.12
CA ARG A 4 10.86 74.80 24.78
C ARG A 4 11.73 76.08 24.49
N PRO A 5 11.65 76.76 23.31
CA PRO A 5 10.67 76.78 22.22
C PRO A 5 11.13 77.19 20.78
N LEU A 6 10.16 77.18 19.83
CA LEU A 6 9.84 78.19 18.82
C LEU A 6 10.78 78.38 17.62
N SER A 7 10.41 78.41 16.38
CA SER A 7 9.48 79.20 15.65
C SER A 7 9.57 78.88 14.13
N GLY A 8 8.46 78.90 13.42
CA GLY A 8 8.38 78.82 11.97
C GLY A 8 8.83 80.16 11.27
N PRO A 9 8.41 80.48 10.08
CA PRO A 9 7.37 79.89 9.24
C PRO A 9 7.72 79.89 7.70
N SER A 10 6.74 79.40 6.93
CA SER A 10 6.37 79.84 5.56
C SER A 10 7.13 79.39 4.33
N GLY A 11 6.43 78.73 3.47
CA GLY A 11 6.48 78.90 2.03
C GLY A 11 6.80 77.65 1.24
N LEU A 12 5.84 77.00 0.77
CA LEU A 12 5.56 76.65 -0.63
C LEU A 12 4.58 75.46 -0.72
N PHE A 13 3.32 75.75 -0.52
CA PHE A 13 2.26 75.01 -1.13
C PHE A 13 2.22 75.35 -2.59
N VAL A 14 2.25 74.37 -3.51
CA VAL A 14 1.53 74.34 -4.78
C VAL A 14 1.93 73.20 -5.72
N TYR A 15 2.95 72.34 -5.44
CA TYR A 15 3.33 71.28 -6.41
C TYR A 15 3.14 69.84 -5.94
N GLY A 16 2.31 69.64 -4.93
CA GLY A 16 2.10 68.31 -4.34
C GLY A 16 0.85 67.51 -4.79
N THR A 17 -0.03 68.12 -5.55
CA THR A 17 -1.36 67.50 -5.82
C THR A 17 -1.52 66.86 -7.20
N LEU A 18 -0.51 66.91 -8.09
CA LEU A 18 -0.59 66.30 -9.42
C LEU A 18 0.15 64.96 -9.57
N LEU A 19 0.97 64.56 -8.59
CA LEU A 19 1.68 63.26 -8.61
C LEU A 19 0.95 62.14 -7.88
N VAL A 20 -0.01 62.46 -7.04
CA VAL A 20 -0.81 61.43 -6.31
C VAL A 20 -1.93 60.83 -7.19
N ALA A 21 -2.39 61.55 -8.20
CA ALA A 21 -3.45 61.07 -9.10
C ALA A 21 -2.95 60.06 -10.16
N TRP A 22 -1.66 60.02 -10.45
CA TRP A 22 -1.08 59.07 -11.41
C TRP A 22 -0.59 57.75 -10.74
N ALA A 23 -0.31 57.76 -9.43
CA ALA A 23 0.03 56.54 -8.69
C ALA A 23 -1.18 55.69 -8.40
N SER A 24 -2.39 56.25 -8.33
CA SER A 24 -3.62 55.51 -8.06
C SER A 24 -4.19 54.77 -9.28
N LEU A 25 -3.79 55.20 -10.51
CA LEU A 25 -4.26 54.54 -11.74
C LEU A 25 -3.35 53.39 -12.19
N ALA A 26 -2.11 53.36 -11.71
CA ALA A 26 -1.17 52.28 -12.01
C ALA A 26 -1.35 51.04 -11.06
N ALA A 27 -1.99 51.19 -9.90
CA ALA A 27 -2.22 50.12 -8.95
C ALA A 27 -3.41 49.21 -9.31
N CYS A 28 -4.27 49.61 -10.25
CA CYS A 28 -5.42 48.76 -10.66
C CYS A 28 -5.14 47.82 -11.84
N VAL A 29 -3.91 47.85 -12.45
CA VAL A 29 -3.60 47.00 -13.62
C VAL A 29 -2.84 45.74 -13.23
N PHE A 30 -2.35 45.63 -12.00
CA PHE A 30 -1.78 44.40 -11.45
C PHE A 30 -2.71 43.73 -10.41
N CYS A 31 -3.99 43.56 -10.76
CA CYS A 31 -4.77 42.52 -10.13
C CYS A 31 -4.23 41.20 -10.72
N PRO A 32 -3.58 40.33 -9.94
CA PRO A 32 -3.26 39.02 -10.46
C PRO A 32 -4.60 38.35 -10.81
N VAL A 33 -4.84 38.22 -12.11
CA VAL A 33 -5.89 37.34 -12.60
C VAL A 33 -5.50 35.99 -12.02
N ARG A 34 -6.12 35.61 -10.87
CA ARG A 34 -6.14 34.23 -10.46
C ARG A 34 -6.83 33.52 -11.62
N ILE A 35 -6.05 32.89 -12.46
CA ILE A 35 -6.55 31.87 -13.35
C ILE A 35 -7.08 30.82 -12.37
N VAL A 36 -8.37 30.85 -12.09
CA VAL A 36 -9.07 29.69 -11.55
C VAL A 36 -8.92 28.68 -12.68
N GLN A 37 -7.92 27.81 -12.57
CA GLN A 37 -7.87 26.63 -13.38
C GLN A 37 -9.21 25.95 -13.13
N ALA A 38 -10.04 25.90 -14.15
CA ALA A 38 -11.21 25.08 -14.14
C ALA A 38 -10.67 23.67 -13.84
N GLN A 39 -11.00 23.13 -12.66
CA GLN A 39 -10.68 21.76 -12.35
C GLN A 39 -11.31 20.93 -13.46
N GLY A 40 -10.47 20.29 -14.27
CA GLY A 40 -10.93 19.44 -15.32
C GLY A 40 -11.86 18.39 -14.70
N THR A 41 -13.00 18.15 -15.31
CA THR A 41 -13.87 17.05 -14.91
C THR A 41 -13.57 15.85 -15.79
N GLY A 42 -13.37 14.70 -15.15
CA GLY A 42 -13.21 13.42 -15.83
C GLY A 42 -14.50 12.59 -15.78
N SER A 43 -14.47 11.45 -16.44
CA SER A 43 -15.53 10.45 -16.34
C SER A 43 -14.96 9.03 -16.23
N ILE A 44 -15.73 8.14 -15.58
CA ILE A 44 -15.42 6.71 -15.47
C ILE A 44 -16.54 5.95 -16.13
N GLY A 45 -16.24 5.28 -17.25
CA GLY A 45 -17.11 4.32 -17.90
C GLY A 45 -16.93 2.95 -17.22
N LEU A 46 -17.94 2.51 -16.48
CA LEU A 46 -17.93 1.23 -15.78
C LEU A 46 -18.68 0.18 -16.62
N THR A 47 -18.10 -1.02 -16.68
CA THR A 47 -18.82 -2.22 -17.13
C THR A 47 -18.76 -3.26 -16.03
N VAL A 48 -19.89 -3.82 -15.62
CA VAL A 48 -19.99 -4.90 -14.63
C VAL A 48 -20.40 -6.19 -15.33
N VAL A 49 -19.60 -7.22 -15.14
CA VAL A 49 -19.89 -8.54 -15.72
C VAL A 49 -19.78 -9.64 -14.65
N ASN A 50 -20.57 -10.69 -14.81
CA ASN A 50 -20.35 -11.91 -14.06
C ASN A 50 -19.20 -12.69 -14.73
N GLY A 51 -18.03 -12.72 -14.12
CA GLY A 51 -16.83 -13.35 -14.64
C GLY A 51 -16.92 -14.87 -14.71
N THR A 52 -17.86 -15.49 -13.98
CA THR A 52 -18.14 -16.94 -14.08
C THR A 52 -18.89 -17.28 -15.35
N THR A 53 -19.90 -16.49 -15.70
CA THR A 53 -20.81 -16.77 -16.82
C THR A 53 -20.49 -15.96 -18.08
N GLY A 54 -19.73 -14.87 -17.94
CA GLY A 54 -19.46 -13.90 -19.00
C GLY A 54 -20.63 -12.95 -19.29
N GLN A 55 -21.72 -13.01 -18.53
CA GLN A 55 -22.91 -12.21 -18.78
C GLN A 55 -22.81 -10.81 -18.15
N PRO A 56 -23.36 -9.77 -18.79
CA PRO A 56 -23.44 -8.44 -18.19
C PRO A 56 -24.36 -8.46 -16.98
N MET A 57 -24.02 -7.66 -15.98
CA MET A 57 -24.79 -7.50 -14.75
C MET A 57 -25.78 -6.33 -14.90
N ALA A 58 -26.93 -6.59 -15.51
CA ALA A 58 -27.98 -5.59 -15.70
C ALA A 58 -28.71 -5.25 -14.40
N GLY A 59 -29.02 -3.96 -14.19
CA GLY A 59 -29.75 -3.50 -12.99
C GLY A 59 -29.00 -3.76 -11.68
N HIS A 60 -27.68 -3.89 -11.73
CA HIS A 60 -26.85 -4.21 -10.60
C HIS A 60 -26.36 -2.94 -9.88
N GLU A 61 -26.51 -2.91 -8.55
CA GLU A 61 -26.12 -1.75 -7.75
C GLU A 61 -24.60 -1.63 -7.63
N VAL A 62 -24.08 -0.43 -7.90
CA VAL A 62 -22.68 -0.09 -7.73
C VAL A 62 -22.53 1.22 -6.96
N VAL A 63 -21.46 1.36 -6.23
CA VAL A 63 -21.16 2.52 -5.39
C VAL A 63 -19.83 3.11 -5.83
N LEU A 64 -19.80 4.38 -6.15
CA LEU A 64 -18.56 5.11 -6.39
C LEU A 64 -18.10 5.73 -5.08
N LEU A 65 -16.86 5.46 -4.74
CA LEU A 65 -16.16 5.96 -3.57
C LEU A 65 -15.03 6.90 -4.02
N ASN A 66 -14.83 7.98 -3.30
CA ASN A 66 -13.61 8.77 -3.39
C ASN A 66 -12.67 8.32 -2.27
N HIS A 67 -11.53 7.79 -2.66
CA HIS A 67 -10.46 7.47 -1.75
C HIS A 67 -9.56 8.71 -1.62
N SER A 68 -9.82 9.54 -0.60
CA SER A 68 -8.95 10.67 -0.34
C SER A 68 -7.65 10.18 0.29
N ALA A 69 -6.53 10.75 -0.17
CA ALA A 69 -5.21 10.50 0.43
C ALA A 69 -5.11 11.04 1.88
N GLU A 70 -6.06 11.85 2.30
CA GLU A 70 -6.21 12.29 3.69
C GLU A 70 -6.96 11.22 4.49
N GLU A 71 -6.48 10.89 5.67
CA GLU A 71 -7.06 9.85 6.52
C GLU A 71 -8.50 10.13 6.88
N GLY A 72 -9.37 9.39 6.22
CA GLY A 72 -10.80 9.38 6.49
C GLY A 72 -11.43 8.17 5.83
N PRO A 73 -12.60 7.73 6.27
CA PRO A 73 -13.32 6.69 5.58
C PRO A 73 -13.61 7.14 4.14
N ASP A 74 -13.56 6.21 3.19
CA ASP A 74 -13.91 6.45 1.81
C ASP A 74 -15.26 7.17 1.70
N GLN A 75 -15.28 8.29 0.99
CA GLN A 75 -16.50 9.06 0.82
C GLN A 75 -17.36 8.45 -0.30
N THR A 76 -18.57 8.04 0.03
CA THR A 76 -19.55 7.64 -1.00
C THR A 76 -19.98 8.86 -1.81
N LEU A 77 -19.65 8.86 -3.09
CA LEU A 77 -20.06 9.92 -4.03
C LEU A 77 -21.38 9.62 -4.74
N ALA A 78 -21.57 8.38 -5.14
CA ALA A 78 -22.76 7.97 -5.86
C ALA A 78 -23.11 6.50 -5.57
N ARG A 79 -24.42 6.21 -5.63
CA ARG A 79 -24.98 4.85 -5.61
C ARG A 79 -25.96 4.76 -6.76
N VAL A 80 -25.68 3.87 -7.70
CA VAL A 80 -26.37 3.79 -8.97
C VAL A 80 -26.57 2.34 -9.37
N VAL A 81 -27.35 2.11 -10.43
CA VAL A 81 -27.55 0.79 -11.02
C VAL A 81 -27.09 0.77 -12.47
N THR A 82 -26.56 -0.35 -12.91
CA THR A 82 -26.13 -0.57 -14.29
C THR A 82 -27.31 -0.69 -15.26
N ASP A 83 -27.10 -0.37 -16.51
CA ASP A 83 -28.06 -0.56 -17.60
C ASP A 83 -28.22 -2.05 -18.01
N SER A 84 -28.98 -2.31 -19.09
CA SER A 84 -29.22 -3.66 -19.62
C SER A 84 -27.94 -4.36 -20.12
N GLU A 85 -26.89 -3.61 -20.40
CA GLU A 85 -25.59 -4.10 -20.86
C GLU A 85 -24.55 -4.15 -19.72
N GLY A 86 -24.98 -3.94 -18.49
CA GLY A 86 -24.12 -3.92 -17.30
C GLY A 86 -23.25 -2.66 -17.19
N ARG A 87 -23.60 -1.57 -17.87
CA ARG A 87 -22.80 -0.36 -17.95
C ARG A 87 -23.35 0.77 -17.11
N TYR A 88 -22.47 1.64 -16.68
CA TYR A 88 -22.80 2.94 -16.11
C TYR A 88 -21.67 3.94 -16.37
N GLU A 89 -21.97 5.20 -16.55
CA GLU A 89 -21.00 6.28 -16.71
C GLU A 89 -21.09 7.28 -15.57
N PHE A 90 -20.03 7.38 -14.78
CA PHE A 90 -19.87 8.43 -13.78
C PHE A 90 -19.24 9.64 -14.46
N THR A 91 -19.92 10.79 -14.43
CA THR A 91 -19.49 12.03 -15.07
C THR A 91 -19.31 13.16 -14.07
N GLY A 92 -18.55 14.19 -14.45
CA GLY A 92 -18.32 15.36 -13.60
C GLY A 92 -17.45 15.09 -12.38
N LEU A 93 -16.60 14.06 -12.44
CA LEU A 93 -15.67 13.72 -11.37
C LEU A 93 -14.48 14.68 -11.37
N ALA A 94 -13.99 15.04 -10.18
CA ALA A 94 -12.79 15.86 -10.06
C ALA A 94 -11.58 15.13 -10.67
N ALA A 95 -10.93 15.79 -11.63
CA ALA A 95 -9.69 15.33 -12.26
C ALA A 95 -8.53 16.19 -11.75
N ASP A 96 -8.18 16.00 -10.49
CA ASP A 96 -7.17 16.75 -9.73
C ASP A 96 -6.15 15.83 -9.05
N GLY A 97 -6.07 14.57 -9.51
CA GLY A 97 -5.30 13.52 -8.87
C GLY A 97 -6.10 12.72 -7.83
N SER A 98 -7.40 12.98 -7.70
CA SER A 98 -8.28 12.18 -6.84
C SER A 98 -8.33 10.73 -7.29
N HIS A 99 -8.37 9.82 -6.32
CA HIS A 99 -8.47 8.39 -6.53
C HIS A 99 -9.90 7.90 -6.28
N TYR A 100 -10.44 7.16 -7.22
CA TYR A 100 -11.79 6.61 -7.15
C TYR A 100 -11.73 5.09 -7.06
N VAL A 101 -12.73 4.51 -6.38
CA VAL A 101 -12.95 3.07 -6.32
C VAL A 101 -14.42 2.82 -6.60
N VAL A 102 -14.74 1.87 -7.46
CA VAL A 102 -16.10 1.39 -7.62
C VAL A 102 -16.25 0.09 -6.85
N ALA A 103 -17.21 0.05 -5.96
CA ALA A 103 -17.53 -1.10 -5.13
C ALA A 103 -18.90 -1.65 -5.49
N THR A 104 -19.06 -2.95 -5.34
CA THR A 104 -20.36 -3.62 -5.42
C THR A 104 -20.41 -4.83 -4.49
N ARG A 105 -21.60 -5.36 -4.29
CA ARG A 105 -21.83 -6.60 -3.55
C ARG A 105 -22.60 -7.58 -4.42
N TYR A 106 -22.08 -8.77 -4.58
CA TYR A 106 -22.73 -9.87 -5.25
C TYR A 106 -22.65 -11.14 -4.43
N LEU A 107 -23.79 -11.81 -4.20
CA LEU A 107 -23.90 -12.99 -3.33
C LEU A 107 -23.25 -12.76 -1.95
N GLU A 108 -23.51 -11.61 -1.35
CA GLU A 108 -22.94 -11.14 -0.08
C GLU A 108 -21.42 -10.88 -0.10
N MET A 109 -20.73 -11.10 -1.22
CA MET A 109 -19.30 -10.85 -1.36
C MET A 109 -19.06 -9.43 -1.90
N PRO A 110 -18.10 -8.69 -1.31
CA PRO A 110 -17.69 -7.39 -1.82
C PRO A 110 -16.73 -7.57 -3.00
N TYR A 111 -16.92 -6.75 -4.03
CA TYR A 111 -16.01 -6.63 -5.17
C TYR A 111 -15.70 -5.16 -5.39
N LEU A 112 -14.43 -4.87 -5.65
CA LEU A 112 -13.94 -3.51 -5.84
C LEU A 112 -13.04 -3.44 -7.08
N THR A 113 -13.05 -2.29 -7.74
CA THR A 113 -12.03 -1.98 -8.73
C THR A 113 -10.70 -1.69 -8.03
N ARG A 114 -9.63 -1.61 -8.80
CA ARG A 114 -8.41 -0.96 -8.34
C ARG A 114 -8.68 0.54 -8.12
N HIS A 115 -7.74 1.22 -7.50
CA HIS A 115 -7.76 2.67 -7.42
C HIS A 115 -7.64 3.25 -8.84
N ILE A 116 -8.59 4.13 -9.20
CA ILE A 116 -8.70 4.77 -10.50
C ILE A 116 -8.26 6.22 -10.31
N PRO A 117 -7.02 6.60 -10.65
CA PRO A 117 -6.58 7.99 -10.55
C PRO A 117 -7.19 8.81 -11.69
N LEU A 118 -7.79 9.96 -11.38
CA LEU A 118 -8.21 10.95 -12.36
C LEU A 118 -7.26 12.15 -12.32
N GLU A 119 -6.23 12.10 -13.16
CA GLU A 119 -5.26 13.17 -13.29
C GLU A 119 -5.85 14.39 -14.01
N PRO A 120 -5.29 15.59 -13.81
CA PRO A 120 -5.68 16.79 -14.55
C PRO A 120 -5.59 16.57 -16.07
N GLY A 121 -6.73 16.74 -16.74
CA GLY A 121 -6.84 16.48 -18.18
C GLY A 121 -7.14 15.02 -18.54
N ALA A 122 -7.30 14.16 -17.58
CA ALA A 122 -7.86 12.82 -17.81
C ALA A 122 -9.26 12.97 -18.40
N GLY A 123 -9.48 12.37 -19.56
CA GLY A 123 -10.78 12.33 -20.19
C GLY A 123 -11.68 11.26 -19.56
N ARG A 124 -12.09 10.28 -20.37
CA ARG A 124 -12.85 9.12 -19.94
C ARG A 124 -11.91 7.94 -19.67
N ILE A 125 -12.04 7.31 -18.52
CA ILE A 125 -11.37 6.05 -18.16
C ILE A 125 -12.41 4.93 -18.21
N GLU A 126 -12.06 3.81 -18.83
CA GLU A 126 -12.90 2.61 -18.87
C GLU A 126 -12.43 1.62 -17.81
N GLU A 127 -13.38 1.13 -17.00
CA GLU A 127 -13.13 0.16 -15.95
C GLU A 127 -14.06 -1.04 -16.09
N LEU A 128 -13.50 -2.22 -15.84
CA LEU A 128 -14.21 -3.49 -15.80
C LEU A 128 -14.24 -4.01 -14.36
N LEU A 129 -15.44 -4.15 -13.82
CA LEU A 129 -15.65 -4.79 -12.53
C LEU A 129 -16.25 -6.17 -12.74
N GLN A 130 -15.54 -7.20 -12.31
CA GLN A 130 -16.00 -8.57 -12.39
C GLN A 130 -16.54 -9.04 -11.03
N VAL A 131 -17.71 -9.64 -11.03
CA VAL A 131 -18.27 -10.39 -9.90
C VAL A 131 -18.31 -11.87 -10.28
N PHE A 132 -18.29 -12.77 -9.29
CA PHE A 132 -18.22 -14.20 -9.56
C PHE A 132 -19.23 -14.96 -8.71
N GLU A 133 -19.69 -16.09 -9.25
CA GLU A 133 -20.40 -17.10 -8.44
C GLU A 133 -19.46 -17.62 -7.34
N ILE A 134 -20.04 -18.15 -6.28
CA ILE A 134 -19.28 -18.61 -5.12
C ILE A 134 -19.19 -20.15 -5.06
N THR A 135 -18.12 -20.62 -4.46
CA THR A 135 -17.90 -22.03 -4.13
C THR A 135 -17.25 -22.19 -2.77
N THR A 136 -17.47 -23.31 -2.13
CA THR A 136 -16.73 -23.75 -0.94
C THR A 136 -15.64 -24.77 -1.26
N ASP A 137 -15.51 -25.14 -2.55
CA ASP A 137 -14.48 -26.06 -3.02
C ASP A 137 -13.15 -25.32 -3.21
N GLU A 138 -12.12 -25.76 -2.50
CA GLU A 138 -10.78 -25.17 -2.53
C GLU A 138 -9.86 -25.75 -3.62
N THR A 139 -10.35 -26.69 -4.42
CA THR A 139 -9.50 -27.42 -5.39
C THR A 139 -8.87 -26.53 -6.46
N ALA A 140 -9.48 -25.37 -6.75
CA ALA A 140 -8.93 -24.40 -7.66
C ALA A 140 -7.89 -23.46 -7.03
N LEU A 141 -7.70 -23.53 -5.69
CA LEU A 141 -6.73 -22.70 -4.98
C LEU A 141 -5.35 -23.37 -5.03
N VAL A 142 -4.37 -22.61 -5.47
CA VAL A 142 -2.98 -23.04 -5.53
C VAL A 142 -2.13 -22.09 -4.67
N HIS A 143 -1.36 -22.65 -3.75
CA HIS A 143 -0.35 -21.88 -3.02
C HIS A 143 0.88 -21.72 -3.91
N SER A 144 0.88 -20.66 -4.73
CA SER A 144 1.92 -20.46 -5.76
C SER A 144 3.24 -20.02 -5.14
N ALA A 145 3.23 -19.32 -4.01
CA ALA A 145 4.45 -18.96 -3.29
C ALA A 145 4.22 -18.79 -1.78
N VAL A 146 5.27 -19.06 -1.01
CA VAL A 146 5.42 -18.66 0.40
C VAL A 146 6.76 -17.94 0.53
N HIS A 147 6.71 -16.70 0.97
CA HIS A 147 7.89 -15.91 1.28
C HIS A 147 7.99 -15.77 2.80
N LEU A 148 9.13 -16.17 3.34
CA LEU A 148 9.49 -16.03 4.74
C LEU A 148 10.56 -14.95 4.83
N VAL A 149 10.23 -13.79 5.35
CA VAL A 149 11.21 -12.74 5.64
C VAL A 149 11.61 -12.90 7.09
N VAL A 150 12.88 -13.21 7.31
CA VAL A 150 13.42 -13.51 8.63
C VAL A 150 14.46 -12.45 8.96
N ASP A 151 14.13 -11.63 9.95
CA ASP A 151 15.11 -10.74 10.59
C ASP A 151 15.75 -11.50 11.76
N ALA A 152 17.03 -11.84 11.58
CA ALA A 152 17.76 -12.69 12.49
C ALA A 152 18.43 -11.87 13.59
N GLY A 153 17.67 -11.45 14.59
CA GLY A 153 18.22 -10.85 15.81
C GLY A 153 19.03 -11.88 16.64
N PRO A 154 19.79 -11.41 17.63
CA PRO A 154 20.66 -12.26 18.44
C PRO A 154 19.90 -13.31 19.26
N GLU A 155 18.75 -12.97 19.78
CA GLU A 155 17.93 -13.83 20.64
C GLU A 155 16.62 -14.23 19.97
N ILE A 156 16.06 -13.36 19.14
CA ILE A 156 14.74 -13.48 18.52
C ILE A 156 14.87 -13.43 17.00
N LEU A 157 14.16 -14.33 16.32
CA LEU A 157 13.87 -14.22 14.91
C LEU A 157 12.52 -13.53 14.76
N SER A 158 12.48 -12.42 14.04
CA SER A 158 11.22 -11.80 13.63
C SER A 158 10.90 -12.32 12.22
N VAL A 159 9.77 -13.01 12.11
CA VAL A 159 9.38 -13.69 10.87
C VAL A 159 8.12 -13.06 10.33
N THR A 160 8.16 -12.65 9.08
CA THR A 160 6.97 -12.30 8.34
C THR A 160 6.73 -13.28 7.22
N GLU A 161 5.53 -13.84 7.21
CA GLU A 161 5.09 -14.74 6.14
C GLU A 161 4.18 -14.03 5.17
N ILE A 162 4.46 -14.17 3.88
CA ILE A 162 3.61 -13.75 2.78
C ILE A 162 3.26 -15.00 1.99
N ILE A 163 2.01 -15.41 2.09
CA ILE A 163 1.49 -16.57 1.37
C ILE A 163 0.72 -16.05 0.16
N VAL A 164 1.11 -16.51 -1.03
CA VAL A 164 0.45 -16.16 -2.29
C VAL A 164 -0.45 -17.31 -2.68
N VAL A 165 -1.75 -17.06 -2.63
CA VAL A 165 -2.78 -18.01 -3.05
C VAL A 165 -3.34 -17.56 -4.39
N GLU A 166 -3.29 -18.40 -5.39
CA GLU A 166 -3.86 -18.18 -6.71
C GLU A 166 -5.14 -19.01 -6.86
N ASN A 167 -6.27 -18.35 -7.06
CA ASN A 167 -7.49 -19.01 -7.48
C ASN A 167 -7.49 -19.11 -9.01
N ARG A 168 -7.19 -20.30 -9.51
CA ARG A 168 -7.14 -20.62 -10.95
C ARG A 168 -8.49 -20.98 -11.54
N GLY A 169 -9.53 -20.98 -10.72
CA GLY A 169 -10.91 -21.21 -11.15
C GLY A 169 -11.57 -19.92 -11.65
N ASN A 170 -12.87 -20.03 -11.95
CA ASN A 170 -13.75 -18.92 -12.33
C ASN A 170 -14.87 -18.67 -11.29
N LEU A 171 -14.71 -19.18 -10.09
CA LEU A 171 -15.61 -19.02 -8.94
C LEU A 171 -14.85 -18.36 -7.78
N THR A 172 -15.49 -17.50 -7.02
CA THR A 172 -14.94 -17.02 -5.77
C THR A 172 -15.02 -18.12 -4.72
N PHE A 173 -13.87 -18.52 -4.18
CA PHE A 173 -13.87 -19.35 -2.99
C PHE A 173 -14.34 -18.52 -1.79
N ALA A 174 -15.39 -18.95 -1.15
CA ALA A 174 -15.94 -18.32 0.05
C ALA A 174 -16.36 -19.38 1.05
N PRO A 175 -15.66 -19.51 2.19
CA PRO A 175 -16.09 -20.45 3.22
C PRO A 175 -17.43 -19.99 3.81
N PRO A 176 -18.31 -20.94 4.21
CA PRO A 176 -19.59 -20.60 4.81
C PRO A 176 -19.40 -19.73 6.06
N PRO A 177 -20.20 -18.65 6.23
CA PRO A 177 -20.09 -17.81 7.41
C PRO A 177 -20.44 -18.57 8.69
N GLY A 178 -19.70 -18.31 9.76
CA GLY A 178 -19.97 -18.84 11.10
C GLY A 178 -19.52 -20.27 11.37
N VAL A 179 -18.91 -20.97 10.44
CA VAL A 179 -18.49 -22.39 10.61
C VAL A 179 -17.01 -22.52 10.96
N GLY A 180 -16.25 -21.42 11.06
CA GLY A 180 -14.79 -21.45 11.29
C GLY A 180 -14.06 -22.24 10.20
N MET A 181 -14.61 -22.28 9.00
CA MET A 181 -14.02 -22.88 7.81
C MET A 181 -13.26 -21.79 7.03
N GLY A 182 -12.18 -22.21 6.41
CA GLY A 182 -11.29 -21.33 5.64
C GLY A 182 -9.94 -22.00 5.50
N LEU A 183 -8.97 -21.25 5.00
CA LEU A 183 -7.60 -21.72 4.90
C LEU A 183 -6.94 -21.63 6.27
N VAL A 184 -6.37 -22.74 6.73
CA VAL A 184 -5.74 -22.82 8.06
C VAL A 184 -4.23 -22.94 7.88
N TYR A 185 -3.51 -22.05 8.55
CA TYR A 185 -2.05 -22.02 8.56
C TYR A 185 -1.54 -22.26 9.97
N THR A 186 -0.83 -23.38 10.16
CA THR A 186 -0.21 -23.69 11.45
C THR A 186 0.99 -22.78 11.68
N LEU A 187 1.20 -22.41 12.94
CA LEU A 187 2.40 -21.66 13.33
C LEU A 187 3.47 -22.62 13.88
N PRO A 188 4.76 -22.28 13.80
CA PRO A 188 5.79 -22.98 14.54
C PRO A 188 5.46 -23.03 16.02
N ALA A 189 5.77 -24.16 16.70
CA ALA A 189 5.42 -24.36 18.11
C ALA A 189 6.01 -23.29 19.06
N ALA A 190 7.13 -22.70 18.67
CA ALA A 190 7.81 -21.64 19.43
C ALA A 190 7.41 -20.21 18.99
N ALA A 191 6.41 -20.07 18.11
CA ALA A 191 5.95 -18.76 17.65
C ALA A 191 5.18 -18.04 18.76
N PHE A 192 5.48 -16.74 18.92
CA PHE A 192 4.80 -15.84 19.83
C PHE A 192 4.67 -14.44 19.22
N GLY A 193 3.86 -13.57 19.84
CA GLY A 193 3.69 -12.20 19.37
C GLY A 193 3.07 -12.12 17.98
N LEU A 194 2.12 -13.00 17.68
CA LEU A 194 1.45 -13.04 16.39
C LEU A 194 0.76 -11.71 16.05
N GLN A 195 1.01 -11.21 14.88
CA GLN A 195 0.44 -9.99 14.33
C GLN A 195 -0.21 -10.29 12.96
N PRO A 196 -1.54 -10.42 12.89
CA PRO A 196 -2.24 -10.39 11.62
C PRO A 196 -2.05 -9.04 10.95
N MET A 197 -1.61 -9.02 9.68
CA MET A 197 -1.34 -7.79 8.93
C MET A 197 -2.42 -7.48 7.89
N MET A 198 -3.54 -8.18 7.97
CA MET A 198 -4.69 -8.00 7.08
C MET A 198 -5.99 -8.47 7.73
N ASP A 199 -7.11 -8.00 7.19
CA ASP A 199 -8.43 -8.46 7.61
C ASP A 199 -8.69 -9.92 7.25
N GLY A 200 -9.60 -10.55 8.00
CA GLY A 200 -10.01 -11.94 7.76
C GLY A 200 -9.08 -13.00 8.32
N LEU A 201 -7.99 -12.62 8.99
CA LEU A 201 -7.13 -13.52 9.74
C LEU A 201 -7.54 -13.57 11.21
N GLN A 202 -7.77 -14.77 11.71
CA GLN A 202 -8.13 -15.01 13.11
C GLN A 202 -7.20 -16.07 13.72
N HIS A 203 -6.74 -15.83 14.93
CA HIS A 203 -6.02 -16.83 15.70
C HIS A 203 -7.01 -17.85 16.29
N THR A 204 -6.73 -19.14 16.09
CA THR A 204 -7.52 -20.26 16.59
C THR A 204 -6.62 -21.30 17.24
N ASP A 205 -7.19 -22.26 17.94
CA ASP A 205 -6.45 -23.38 18.54
C ASP A 205 -5.66 -24.21 17.51
N ARG A 206 -6.02 -24.13 16.23
CA ARG A 206 -5.37 -24.85 15.13
C ARG A 206 -4.33 -24.03 14.38
N GLY A 207 -4.18 -22.75 14.71
CA GLY A 207 -3.30 -21.81 14.04
C GLY A 207 -4.08 -20.56 13.54
N LEU A 208 -3.64 -19.99 12.44
CA LEU A 208 -4.32 -18.89 11.78
C LEU A 208 -5.38 -19.39 10.81
N LEU A 209 -6.59 -18.92 11.00
CA LEU A 209 -7.71 -19.13 10.08
C LEU A 209 -7.85 -17.90 9.19
N PHE A 210 -7.74 -18.09 7.89
CA PHE A 210 -8.08 -17.07 6.88
C PHE A 210 -9.47 -17.36 6.33
N SER A 211 -10.42 -16.49 6.64
CA SER A 211 -11.84 -16.65 6.31
C SER A 211 -12.34 -15.68 5.24
N SER A 212 -11.48 -14.81 4.71
CA SER A 212 -11.86 -13.90 3.62
C SER A 212 -12.05 -14.66 2.30
N PRO A 213 -12.97 -14.19 1.45
CA PRO A 213 -13.16 -14.76 0.12
C PRO A 213 -11.89 -14.61 -0.74
N VAL A 214 -11.66 -15.61 -1.60
CA VAL A 214 -10.58 -15.58 -2.60
C VAL A 214 -11.21 -15.60 -3.99
N SER A 215 -11.32 -14.43 -4.60
CA SER A 215 -11.80 -14.29 -5.98
C SER A 215 -10.79 -14.85 -6.97
N PRO A 216 -11.22 -15.20 -8.20
CA PRO A 216 -10.31 -15.59 -9.28
C PRO A 216 -9.14 -14.60 -9.41
N GLY A 217 -7.93 -15.13 -9.54
CA GLY A 217 -6.68 -14.36 -9.54
C GLY A 217 -5.85 -14.60 -8.27
N VAL A 218 -5.10 -13.59 -7.87
CA VAL A 218 -4.07 -13.70 -6.81
C VAL A 218 -4.52 -12.99 -5.52
N ALA A 219 -4.52 -13.73 -4.43
CA ALA A 219 -4.65 -13.20 -3.08
C ALA A 219 -3.30 -13.33 -2.32
N ARG A 220 -3.05 -12.42 -1.41
CA ARG A 220 -1.88 -12.46 -0.52
C ARG A 220 -2.36 -12.47 0.92
N ILE A 221 -1.81 -13.39 1.70
CA ILE A 221 -2.09 -13.54 3.13
C ILE A 221 -0.81 -13.19 3.86
N VAL A 222 -0.87 -12.19 4.74
CA VAL A 222 0.33 -11.62 5.39
C VAL A 222 0.13 -11.58 6.90
N TYR A 223 1.10 -12.12 7.61
CA TYR A 223 1.16 -12.06 9.07
C TYR A 223 2.62 -12.13 9.55
N ALA A 224 2.85 -11.68 10.77
CA ALA A 224 4.17 -11.74 11.39
C ALA A 224 4.11 -12.39 12.77
N TYR A 225 5.22 -12.94 13.21
CA TYR A 225 5.41 -13.51 14.53
C TYR A 225 6.89 -13.54 14.90
N ASN A 226 7.17 -13.77 16.17
CA ASN A 226 8.51 -13.91 16.67
C ASN A 226 8.79 -15.36 17.07
N VAL A 227 10.06 -15.75 17.04
CA VAL A 227 10.55 -17.04 17.50
C VAL A 227 11.81 -16.85 18.34
N ASP A 228 11.82 -17.40 19.55
CA ASP A 228 13.04 -17.41 20.38
C ASP A 228 14.05 -18.43 19.83
N ARG A 229 15.24 -17.97 19.48
CA ARG A 229 16.30 -18.82 18.88
C ARG A 229 16.75 -19.93 19.81
N ALA A 230 16.82 -19.68 21.10
CA ALA A 230 17.20 -20.70 22.08
C ALA A 230 16.15 -21.80 22.21
N SER A 231 14.85 -21.45 22.12
CA SER A 231 13.75 -22.40 22.24
C SER A 231 13.67 -23.39 21.06
N ILE A 232 14.26 -23.04 19.92
CA ILE A 232 14.30 -23.85 18.69
C ILE A 232 15.70 -24.44 18.41
N ASP A 233 16.62 -24.40 19.38
CA ASP A 233 18.01 -24.82 19.21
C ASP A 233 18.65 -24.19 17.94
N HIS A 234 18.41 -22.90 17.73
CA HIS A 234 18.82 -22.13 16.56
C HIS A 234 18.37 -22.67 15.20
N ARG A 235 17.33 -23.49 15.16
CA ARG A 235 16.87 -24.23 14.00
C ARG A 235 15.41 -23.88 13.69
N PHE A 236 15.19 -22.90 12.83
CA PHE A 236 13.87 -22.48 12.41
C PHE A 236 13.31 -23.47 11.41
N THR A 237 12.17 -24.06 11.74
CA THR A 237 11.47 -25.04 10.90
C THR A 237 10.06 -24.55 10.59
N ARG A 238 9.73 -24.48 9.30
CA ARG A 238 8.39 -24.14 8.82
C ARG A 238 7.78 -25.31 8.04
N ARG A 239 6.75 -25.90 8.60
CA ARG A 239 5.98 -26.96 7.94
C ARG A 239 4.93 -26.35 7.04
N MET A 240 4.80 -26.84 5.80
CA MET A 240 3.81 -26.38 4.84
C MET A 240 2.47 -27.08 5.06
N ASP A 241 1.40 -26.31 5.17
CA ASP A 241 0.04 -26.82 5.39
C ASP A 241 -0.64 -27.24 4.09
N TYR A 242 -0.13 -26.75 2.96
CA TYR A 242 -0.58 -27.00 1.59
C TYR A 242 0.61 -27.33 0.70
N ASP A 243 0.33 -27.85 -0.48
CA ASP A 243 1.34 -27.97 -1.53
C ASP A 243 1.72 -26.56 -2.02
N VAL A 244 3.00 -26.21 -1.99
CA VAL A 244 3.51 -24.90 -2.36
C VAL A 244 4.44 -25.01 -3.55
N GLU A 245 4.19 -24.26 -4.63
CA GLU A 245 5.03 -24.32 -5.83
C GLU A 245 6.41 -23.67 -5.58
N ARG A 246 6.47 -22.59 -4.80
CA ARG A 246 7.71 -21.88 -4.51
C ARG A 246 7.79 -21.45 -3.04
N VAL A 247 8.89 -21.75 -2.40
CA VAL A 247 9.23 -21.24 -1.07
C VAL A 247 10.50 -20.42 -1.17
N GLN A 248 10.47 -19.22 -0.64
CA GLN A 248 11.63 -18.34 -0.55
C GLN A 248 11.81 -17.87 0.90
N VAL A 249 13.02 -17.95 1.38
CA VAL A 249 13.39 -17.40 2.69
C VAL A 249 14.42 -16.31 2.46
N LEU A 250 14.10 -15.12 2.93
CA LEU A 250 14.92 -13.92 2.87
C LEU A 250 15.44 -13.67 4.28
N VAL A 251 16.73 -13.76 4.47
CA VAL A 251 17.37 -13.60 5.79
C VAL A 251 18.10 -12.27 5.85
N SER A 252 17.77 -11.47 6.86
CA SER A 252 18.50 -10.24 7.20
C SER A 252 19.15 -10.42 8.59
N PRO A 253 20.39 -9.94 8.80
CA PRO A 253 21.27 -9.35 7.79
C PRO A 253 21.80 -10.41 6.80
N SER A 254 22.14 -9.97 5.60
CA SER A 254 22.67 -10.85 4.54
C SER A 254 23.99 -11.56 4.90
N THR A 255 24.68 -11.03 5.90
CA THR A 255 25.93 -11.58 6.46
C THR A 255 25.70 -12.76 7.41
N GLU A 256 24.45 -13.06 7.77
CA GLU A 256 24.14 -14.19 8.65
C GLU A 256 24.56 -15.51 7.96
N THR A 257 25.33 -16.30 8.66
CA THR A 257 25.72 -17.62 8.14
C THR A 257 24.63 -18.62 8.46
N VAL A 258 23.93 -19.11 7.45
CA VAL A 258 22.86 -20.09 7.63
C VAL A 258 23.14 -21.37 6.85
N THR A 259 22.63 -22.49 7.36
CA THR A 259 22.50 -23.73 6.60
C THR A 259 21.02 -24.05 6.42
N ALA A 260 20.65 -24.56 5.25
CA ALA A 260 19.24 -24.82 4.95
C ALA A 260 19.01 -26.25 4.48
N THR A 261 17.85 -26.80 4.85
CA THR A 261 17.36 -28.10 4.39
C THR A 261 16.16 -27.87 3.48
N ASN A 262 16.15 -28.52 2.32
CA ASN A 262 15.13 -28.38 1.28
C ASN A 262 15.13 -27.00 0.59
N LEU A 263 16.15 -26.19 0.82
CA LEU A 263 16.37 -24.89 0.17
C LEU A 263 17.79 -24.81 -0.37
N THR A 264 17.99 -24.06 -1.44
CA THR A 264 19.27 -23.73 -2.04
C THR A 264 19.61 -22.29 -1.70
N ASN A 265 20.86 -22.03 -1.39
CA ASN A 265 21.36 -20.67 -1.22
C ASN A 265 21.56 -20.04 -2.60
N ASP A 266 20.81 -19.02 -2.94
CA ASP A 266 20.84 -18.29 -4.20
C ASP A 266 21.67 -16.99 -4.10
N GLY A 267 22.33 -16.77 -2.96
CA GLY A 267 23.21 -15.64 -2.72
C GLY A 267 22.50 -14.42 -2.16
N VAL A 268 23.23 -13.32 -2.10
CA VAL A 268 22.72 -12.05 -1.59
C VAL A 268 21.92 -11.34 -2.68
N GLN A 269 20.73 -10.86 -2.30
CA GLN A 269 19.83 -10.07 -3.14
C GLN A 269 19.61 -8.72 -2.50
N GLN A 270 19.70 -7.67 -3.30
CA GLN A 270 19.34 -6.33 -2.87
C GLN A 270 17.85 -6.09 -3.14
N ILE A 271 17.10 -5.70 -2.10
CA ILE A 271 15.67 -5.40 -2.20
C ILE A 271 15.46 -4.04 -1.54
N GLY A 272 15.19 -3.03 -2.37
CA GLY A 272 15.21 -1.65 -1.92
C GLY A 272 16.62 -1.21 -1.49
N GLU A 273 16.73 -0.72 -0.27
CA GLU A 273 18.02 -0.31 0.32
C GLU A 273 18.70 -1.44 1.11
N ASP A 274 17.98 -2.54 1.39
CA ASP A 274 18.44 -3.63 2.23
C ASP A 274 18.95 -4.81 1.43
N GLU A 275 19.92 -5.53 2.00
CA GLU A 275 20.47 -6.77 1.46
C GLU A 275 19.97 -7.98 2.25
N TYR A 276 19.50 -8.97 1.53
CA TYR A 276 19.00 -10.22 2.09
C TYR A 276 19.76 -11.41 1.51
N LEU A 277 20.01 -12.40 2.34
CA LEU A 277 20.43 -13.72 1.86
C LEU A 277 19.17 -14.46 1.38
N LEU A 278 19.12 -14.82 0.11
CA LEU A 278 18.02 -15.56 -0.49
C LEU A 278 18.27 -17.07 -0.47
N LEU A 279 17.32 -17.77 0.12
CA LEU A 279 17.24 -19.24 0.05
C LEU A 279 15.95 -19.61 -0.67
N SER A 280 16.01 -20.50 -1.66
CA SER A 280 14.82 -20.95 -2.37
C SER A 280 14.78 -22.45 -2.64
N ASN A 281 13.58 -22.99 -2.81
CA ASN A 281 13.41 -24.36 -3.26
C ASN A 281 13.60 -24.48 -4.79
N ARG A 282 14.11 -25.62 -5.24
CA ARG A 282 14.21 -25.97 -6.67
C ARG A 282 12.99 -26.71 -7.21
N VAL A 283 12.27 -27.37 -6.32
CA VAL A 283 11.08 -28.18 -6.61
C VAL A 283 10.05 -27.81 -5.56
N GLY A 284 8.76 -27.82 -5.89
CA GLY A 284 7.69 -27.50 -4.95
C GLY A 284 7.82 -28.25 -3.62
N VAL A 285 7.29 -27.67 -2.55
CA VAL A 285 7.28 -28.28 -1.22
C VAL A 285 5.88 -28.83 -0.96
N GLY A 286 5.79 -30.13 -0.79
CA GLY A 286 4.52 -30.83 -0.58
C GLY A 286 3.90 -30.55 0.79
N ARG A 287 2.61 -30.73 0.88
CA ARG A 287 1.85 -30.62 2.14
C ARG A 287 2.46 -31.51 3.21
N GLY A 288 2.65 -30.96 4.39
CA GLY A 288 3.25 -31.65 5.55
C GLY A 288 4.77 -31.71 5.54
N MET A 289 5.42 -31.37 4.43
CA MET A 289 6.87 -31.21 4.37
C MET A 289 7.31 -29.90 5.03
N SER A 290 8.58 -29.84 5.44
CA SER A 290 9.15 -28.66 6.10
C SER A 290 10.34 -28.13 5.34
N VAL A 291 10.53 -26.82 5.40
CA VAL A 291 11.79 -26.16 5.14
C VAL A 291 12.44 -25.83 6.48
N GLU A 292 13.76 -25.91 6.53
CA GLU A 292 14.51 -25.66 7.75
C GLU A 292 15.68 -24.71 7.44
N VAL A 293 15.85 -23.72 8.32
CA VAL A 293 16.99 -22.80 8.30
C VAL A 293 17.64 -22.83 9.67
N ALA A 294 18.89 -23.25 9.72
CA ALA A 294 19.67 -23.26 10.94
C ALA A 294 20.56 -22.03 11.00
N PHE A 295 20.47 -21.32 12.09
CA PHE A 295 21.22 -20.13 12.41
C PHE A 295 22.34 -20.48 13.38
N PRO A 296 23.59 -20.10 13.14
CA PRO A 296 24.64 -20.34 14.12
C PRO A 296 24.35 -19.56 15.41
N SER A 297 24.86 -20.05 16.52
CA SER A 297 24.82 -19.32 17.78
C SER A 297 25.71 -18.09 17.68
N VAL A 298 25.11 -16.90 17.67
CA VAL A 298 25.88 -15.65 17.51
C VAL A 298 26.22 -15.07 18.85
N LEU A 299 27.49 -14.85 19.08
CA LEU A 299 28.00 -13.99 20.13
C LEU A 299 27.95 -12.52 19.67
N ALA A 300 27.09 -11.75 20.32
CA ALA A 300 27.01 -10.28 20.30
C ALA A 300 26.56 -9.60 19.01
N TRP A 301 25.27 -9.28 18.96
CA TRP A 301 24.70 -8.34 17.98
C TRP A 301 23.91 -7.20 18.70
N GLN A 302 24.57 -6.26 19.32
CA GLN A 302 23.87 -5.18 20.06
C GLN A 302 23.43 -3.99 19.20
N ASP A 303 23.79 -3.89 17.93
CA ASP A 303 23.63 -2.64 17.18
C ASP A 303 22.67 -2.65 15.96
N VAL A 304 22.11 -3.79 15.56
CA VAL A 304 21.34 -3.88 14.30
C VAL A 304 19.82 -3.77 14.46
N MET A 305 19.29 -3.77 15.70
CA MET A 305 17.85 -3.80 15.97
C MET A 305 17.04 -2.54 15.60
N LYS A 306 17.63 -1.50 15.03
CA LYS A 306 16.92 -0.21 14.80
C LYS A 306 16.24 -0.06 13.43
N TRP A 307 16.51 -0.90 12.47
CA TRP A 307 16.10 -0.63 11.08
C TRP A 307 15.36 -1.77 10.34
N GLY A 308 15.18 -2.94 10.94
CA GLY A 308 14.65 -4.15 10.28
C GLY A 308 13.17 -4.13 9.88
N MET A 309 12.32 -3.36 10.58
CA MET A 309 10.87 -3.36 10.29
C MET A 309 10.48 -2.53 9.06
N LEU A 310 11.32 -1.60 8.65
CA LEU A 310 10.96 -0.58 7.67
C LEU A 310 11.09 -1.02 6.22
N GLY A 311 12.05 -1.91 5.92
CA GLY A 311 12.25 -2.46 4.56
C GLY A 311 11.09 -3.31 4.05
N PHE A 312 10.24 -3.75 4.97
CA PHE A 312 9.20 -4.75 4.68
C PHE A 312 8.05 -4.25 3.81
N VAL A 313 7.60 -3.01 3.98
CA VAL A 313 6.50 -2.44 3.17
C VAL A 313 6.94 -2.28 1.71
N VAL A 314 8.22 -1.95 1.50
CA VAL A 314 8.80 -1.85 0.15
C VAL A 314 8.90 -3.22 -0.53
N LEU A 315 9.12 -4.29 0.26
CA LEU A 315 9.23 -5.67 -0.23
C LEU A 315 7.92 -6.21 -0.81
N ILE A 316 6.78 -5.87 -0.20
CA ILE A 316 5.46 -6.27 -0.71
C ILE A 316 5.22 -5.69 -2.11
N VAL A 317 5.65 -4.45 -2.33
CA VAL A 317 5.51 -3.77 -3.62
C VAL A 317 6.47 -4.37 -4.66
N ALA A 318 7.72 -4.66 -4.27
CA ALA A 318 8.74 -5.22 -5.18
C ALA A 318 8.45 -6.69 -5.54
N ALA A 319 8.04 -7.53 -4.59
CA ALA A 319 7.65 -8.92 -4.87
C ALA A 319 6.40 -9.00 -5.77
N GLY A 320 5.48 -8.02 -5.67
CA GLY A 320 4.36 -7.87 -6.60
C GLY A 320 4.79 -7.64 -8.05
N LEU A 321 5.89 -6.94 -8.25
CA LEU A 321 6.46 -6.65 -9.57
C LEU A 321 7.14 -7.87 -10.21
N VAL A 322 7.83 -8.71 -9.43
CA VAL A 322 8.58 -9.87 -9.97
C VAL A 322 7.65 -11.02 -10.36
N VAL A 323 6.52 -11.20 -9.68
CA VAL A 323 5.54 -12.24 -10.00
C VAL A 323 4.53 -11.81 -11.07
N GLY A 324 4.29 -10.48 -11.23
CA GLY A 324 3.34 -9.93 -12.21
C GLY A 324 3.82 -9.87 -13.66
N ILE A 325 5.11 -10.12 -13.95
CA ILE A 325 5.72 -9.83 -15.27
C ILE A 325 5.49 -10.93 -16.33
N ARG A 326 4.68 -11.94 -16.11
CA ARG A 326 4.42 -12.97 -17.14
C ARG A 326 3.03 -12.95 -17.79
N VAL A 327 2.21 -11.97 -17.48
CA VAL A 327 1.01 -11.70 -18.29
C VAL A 327 1.25 -10.36 -18.99
N LYS A 328 1.47 -10.44 -20.29
CA LYS A 328 1.62 -9.29 -21.17
C LYS A 328 0.22 -8.71 -21.42
N PRO A 329 -0.19 -7.63 -20.74
CA PRO A 329 -1.32 -6.84 -21.21
C PRO A 329 -0.78 -5.80 -22.18
N GLU A 330 -1.51 -5.59 -23.22
CA GLU A 330 -1.38 -4.45 -24.14
C GLU A 330 -1.38 -3.16 -23.31
N GLN A 331 -0.33 -2.34 -23.43
CA GLN A 331 -0.15 -1.12 -22.68
C GLN A 331 -1.18 -0.05 -23.06
N PRO A 332 -1.90 0.51 -22.11
CA PRO A 332 -2.30 1.91 -22.17
C PRO A 332 -1.14 2.78 -21.63
N ASP A 333 -0.94 3.93 -22.23
CA ASP A 333 0.11 4.90 -21.90
C ASP A 333 0.18 5.22 -20.40
N GLU A 334 1.34 4.96 -19.79
CA GLU A 334 1.62 5.23 -18.40
C GLU A 334 1.69 6.74 -18.10
N PRO A 335 1.07 7.19 -16.99
CA PRO A 335 1.35 8.53 -16.48
C PRO A 335 2.78 8.58 -15.91
N PRO A 336 3.44 9.76 -15.93
CA PRO A 336 4.85 9.91 -15.55
C PRO A 336 5.11 9.39 -14.13
N ALA A 337 5.97 8.40 -14.08
CA ALA A 337 6.32 7.65 -12.90
C ALA A 337 7.23 8.49 -11.97
N LEU A 338 7.33 8.05 -10.72
CA LEU A 338 8.30 8.48 -9.71
C LEU A 338 9.77 8.57 -10.22
N ASP A 339 10.03 8.18 -11.44
CA ASP A 339 11.34 8.19 -12.07
C ASP A 339 11.82 9.57 -12.54
N ASP A 340 10.95 10.58 -12.54
CA ASP A 340 11.31 11.98 -12.90
C ASP A 340 11.85 12.79 -11.72
N LEU A 341 11.86 12.24 -10.51
CA LEU A 341 12.46 12.90 -9.35
C LEU A 341 13.98 12.75 -9.37
N SER A 342 14.68 13.82 -9.00
CA SER A 342 16.13 13.74 -8.83
C SER A 342 16.50 12.65 -7.80
N PRO A 343 17.67 12.02 -7.90
CA PRO A 343 18.11 10.99 -6.93
C PRO A 343 18.12 11.51 -5.49
N GLU A 344 18.27 12.82 -5.30
CA GLU A 344 18.23 13.47 -3.99
C GLU A 344 16.81 13.63 -3.46
N ASP A 345 15.86 14.01 -4.31
CA ASP A 345 14.46 14.17 -3.92
C ASP A 345 13.78 12.82 -3.69
N LYS A 346 14.19 11.79 -4.44
CA LYS A 346 13.77 10.40 -4.21
C LYS A 346 14.19 9.91 -2.82
N ARG A 347 15.44 10.17 -2.40
CA ARG A 347 15.90 9.85 -1.03
C ARG A 347 15.12 10.60 0.05
N LYS A 348 14.82 11.88 -0.19
CA LYS A 348 14.03 12.69 0.74
C LYS A 348 12.59 12.16 0.84
N TYR A 349 12.00 11.75 -0.27
CA TYR A 349 10.68 11.16 -0.32
C TYR A 349 10.63 9.83 0.45
N ASP A 350 11.55 8.92 0.20
CA ASP A 350 11.64 7.63 0.89
C ASP A 350 11.83 7.79 2.40
N ALA A 351 12.66 8.77 2.82
CA ALA A 351 12.82 9.09 4.24
C ALA A 351 11.53 9.59 4.89
N ILE A 352 10.67 10.31 4.16
CA ILE A 352 9.37 10.76 4.68
C ILE A 352 8.39 9.60 4.80
N VAL A 353 8.34 8.70 3.82
CA VAL A 353 7.52 7.49 3.87
C VAL A 353 7.93 6.63 5.07
N GLN A 354 9.21 6.50 5.32
CA GLN A 354 9.75 5.82 6.50
C GLN A 354 9.30 6.49 7.81
N ALA A 355 9.39 7.80 7.89
CA ALA A 355 8.98 8.53 9.08
C ALA A 355 7.47 8.38 9.35
N LEU A 356 6.65 8.25 8.31
CA LEU A 356 5.21 7.99 8.44
C LEU A 356 4.95 6.61 9.05
N ALA A 357 5.62 5.56 8.56
CA ALA A 357 5.47 4.21 9.09
C ALA A 357 5.84 4.13 10.59
N VAL A 358 6.97 4.74 10.99
CA VAL A 358 7.37 4.80 12.41
C VAL A 358 6.34 5.55 13.26
N LEU A 359 5.75 6.60 12.71
CA LEU A 359 4.73 7.37 13.42
C LEU A 359 3.44 6.56 13.62
N ASP A 360 3.04 5.79 12.60
CA ASP A 360 1.88 4.91 12.63
C ASP A 360 2.08 3.79 13.67
N ASP A 361 3.28 3.20 13.73
CA ASP A 361 3.65 2.19 14.74
C ASP A 361 3.64 2.76 16.17
N GLN A 362 4.16 3.96 16.37
CA GLN A 362 4.14 4.62 17.68
C GLN A 362 2.71 4.92 18.15
N PHE A 363 1.83 5.25 17.23
CA PHE A 363 0.41 5.45 17.52
C PHE A 363 -0.28 4.12 17.86
N ALA A 364 -0.06 3.08 17.06
CA ALA A 364 -0.60 1.73 17.30
C ALA A 364 -0.14 1.14 18.62
N ALA A 365 1.10 1.43 19.04
CA ALA A 365 1.66 1.03 20.34
C ALA A 365 1.13 1.88 21.52
N GLY A 366 0.26 2.86 21.29
CA GLY A 366 -0.29 3.74 22.33
C GLY A 366 0.71 4.76 22.88
N GLY A 367 1.87 4.93 22.24
CA GLY A 367 2.93 5.85 22.64
C GLY A 367 2.69 7.31 22.25
N LEU A 368 1.66 7.58 21.44
CA LEU A 368 1.35 8.92 20.95
C LEU A 368 -0.14 9.22 21.08
N GLY A 369 -0.49 10.43 21.53
CA GLY A 369 -1.89 10.88 21.57
C GLY A 369 -2.41 11.20 20.17
N GLU A 370 -3.72 11.00 19.92
CA GLU A 370 -4.37 11.13 18.63
C GLU A 370 -4.13 12.49 17.93
N ASP A 371 -4.25 13.59 18.66
CA ASP A 371 -4.02 14.93 18.10
C ASP A 371 -2.56 15.17 17.68
N ALA A 372 -1.61 14.64 18.46
CA ALA A 372 -0.19 14.73 18.14
C ALA A 372 0.17 13.84 16.93
N TYR A 373 -0.48 12.69 16.80
CA TYR A 373 -0.35 11.81 15.66
C TYR A 373 -0.87 12.47 14.39
N ARG A 374 -2.13 12.95 14.39
CA ARG A 374 -2.74 13.63 13.23
C ARG A 374 -1.90 14.82 12.74
N THR A 375 -1.44 15.66 13.67
CA THR A 375 -0.65 16.85 13.31
C THR A 375 0.68 16.46 12.66
N ARG A 376 1.40 15.48 13.24
CA ARG A 376 2.70 15.04 12.71
C ARG A 376 2.55 14.34 11.37
N ARG A 377 1.52 13.51 11.22
CA ARG A 377 1.23 12.77 9.99
C ARG A 377 0.87 13.72 8.85
N ALA A 378 0.01 14.71 9.10
CA ALA A 378 -0.32 15.73 8.11
C ALA A 378 0.92 16.51 7.63
N GLY A 379 1.81 16.87 8.55
CA GLY A 379 3.06 17.58 8.21
C GLY A 379 4.03 16.74 7.34
N LEU A 380 4.10 15.44 7.58
CA LEU A 380 4.92 14.53 6.76
C LEU A 380 4.31 14.32 5.38
N LYS A 381 2.99 14.13 5.29
CA LYS A 381 2.28 14.04 4.00
C LYS A 381 2.46 15.29 3.14
N ASP A 382 2.30 16.47 3.72
CA ASP A 382 2.48 17.75 3.01
C ASP A 382 3.91 17.89 2.43
N ARG A 383 4.93 17.43 3.18
CA ARG A 383 6.30 17.41 2.68
C ARG A 383 6.50 16.43 1.53
N ALA A 384 5.88 15.24 1.60
CA ALA A 384 5.94 14.25 0.52
C ALA A 384 5.27 14.76 -0.76
N LEU A 385 4.13 15.46 -0.63
CA LEU A 385 3.42 16.06 -1.76
C LEU A 385 4.22 17.17 -2.43
N ARG A 386 4.91 18.03 -1.66
CA ARG A 386 5.76 19.09 -2.22
C ARG A 386 6.94 18.55 -3.02
N LEU A 387 7.51 17.41 -2.64
CA LEU A 387 8.59 16.78 -3.41
C LEU A 387 8.13 16.21 -4.76
N ARG A 388 6.82 15.96 -4.92
CA ARG A 388 6.21 15.48 -6.17
C ARG A 388 5.73 16.59 -7.11
N GLN A 389 5.73 17.86 -6.67
CA GLN A 389 5.37 18.99 -7.52
C GLN A 389 6.62 19.47 -8.28
N PRO A 390 6.68 19.34 -9.60
CA PRO A 390 7.81 19.86 -10.37
C PRO A 390 7.79 21.40 -10.30
N GLY A 391 8.78 21.99 -9.65
CA GLY A 391 9.06 23.41 -9.82
C GLY A 391 8.92 24.36 -8.64
N SER A 392 9.08 23.95 -7.37
CA SER A 392 9.36 24.91 -6.30
C SER A 392 10.85 24.87 -5.91
N GLY A 393 11.71 25.31 -6.84
CA GLY A 393 13.07 25.69 -6.49
C GLY A 393 13.01 26.97 -5.67
N ASP A 394 13.59 26.95 -4.48
CA ASP A 394 13.89 28.14 -3.71
C ASP A 394 14.81 29.07 -4.51
N GLU A 395 14.33 30.27 -4.78
CA GLU A 395 15.19 31.47 -4.87
C GLU A 395 15.40 32.07 -3.47
#